data_8b5e83d7b01924b948a6ffefdc2e3a76
#
_entry.id   8b5e83d7b01924b948a6ffefdc2e3a76
#
_cell.length_a   1.000
_cell.length_b   1.000
_cell.length_c   1.000
_cell.angle_alpha   90.00
_cell.angle_beta   90.00
_cell.angle_gamma   90.00
#
_symmetry.space_group_name_H-M   'P 1'
#
loop_
_entity.id
_entity.type
_entity.pdbx_description
1 polymer ?
#
loop_
_entity_poly.entity_id
_entity_poly.type
_entity_poly.pdbx_seq_one_letter_code
_entity_poly.pdbx_strand_id
1 'polypeptide(L)'
;MQQVIIVLADTTEQAEKNEEFIELVQAADMEIKETFTQNLKSITLKTYIGIGKCEEIRTYLQEQEIERVVFNHDLSPLQIRNLEEILQTPVMDRTELILAIFESRAVTRTARLQIECAQLKKLLPRLIGANTQLGRQSGSGKNKGAGEKQLELDRRRIN
;
A
#
# COMPACT_ATOMS: atom_id res chain seq x y z
N MET A 1 8.16 -7.19 15.98
CA MET A 1 7.33 -6.01 15.70
C MET A 1 7.92 -5.27 14.52
N GLN A 2 7.13 -5.03 13.48
CA GLN A 2 7.59 -4.28 12.31
C GLN A 2 7.75 -2.81 12.63
N GLN A 3 8.85 -2.23 12.15
CA GLN A 3 9.10 -0.80 12.31
C GLN A 3 8.57 -0.06 11.08
N VAL A 4 7.65 0.86 11.30
CA VAL A 4 6.97 1.58 10.24
C VAL A 4 7.01 3.08 10.46
N ILE A 5 6.82 3.82 9.37
CA ILE A 5 6.46 5.23 9.45
C ILE A 5 5.02 5.36 8.98
N ILE A 6 4.31 6.35 9.48
CA ILE A 6 2.96 6.64 9.03
C ILE A 6 2.91 7.98 8.33
N VAL A 7 2.04 8.09 7.34
CA VAL A 7 1.80 9.31 6.59
C VAL A 7 0.34 9.70 6.79
N LEU A 8 0.13 10.84 7.44
CA LEU A 8 -1.18 11.41 7.68
C LEU A 8 -1.45 12.49 6.64
N ALA A 9 -2.08 12.10 5.56
CA ALA A 9 -2.39 12.99 4.45
C ALA A 9 -3.89 13.32 4.49
N ASP A 10 -4.23 14.56 4.80
CA ASP A 10 -5.60 14.98 4.98
C ASP A 10 -5.92 16.20 4.14
N THR A 11 -7.13 16.25 3.61
CA THR A 11 -7.67 17.43 2.93
C THR A 11 -8.36 18.39 3.88
N THR A 12 -8.66 17.93 5.11
CA THR A 12 -9.26 18.72 6.20
C THR A 12 -8.67 18.27 7.53
N GLU A 13 -8.81 19.10 8.57
CA GLU A 13 -8.37 18.71 9.91
C GLU A 13 -9.21 17.53 10.41
N GLN A 14 -8.56 16.40 10.65
CA GLN A 14 -9.19 15.17 11.12
C GLN A 14 -8.41 14.52 12.26
N ALA A 15 -8.17 15.32 13.30
CA ALA A 15 -7.36 14.87 14.44
C ALA A 15 -7.89 13.58 15.08
N GLU A 16 -9.21 13.46 15.25
CA GLU A 16 -9.82 12.27 15.84
C GLU A 16 -9.62 11.02 14.99
N LYS A 17 -9.74 11.15 13.67
CA LYS A 17 -9.52 10.04 12.74
C LYS A 17 -8.05 9.60 12.71
N ASN A 18 -7.15 10.55 12.91
CA ASN A 18 -5.73 10.25 12.97
C ASN A 18 -5.36 9.51 14.26
N GLU A 19 -5.98 9.83 15.39
CA GLU A 19 -5.80 9.07 16.62
C GLU A 19 -6.29 7.62 16.46
N GLU A 20 -7.46 7.44 15.86
CA GLU A 20 -8.00 6.13 15.54
C GLU A 20 -7.06 5.35 14.63
N PHE A 21 -6.52 5.99 13.60
CA PHE A 21 -5.57 5.37 12.69
C PHE A 21 -4.29 4.92 13.41
N ILE A 22 -3.76 5.73 14.31
CA ILE A 22 -2.58 5.36 15.11
C ILE A 22 -2.88 4.12 15.95
N GLU A 23 -4.06 4.06 16.55
CA GLU A 23 -4.49 2.89 17.32
C GLU A 23 -4.57 1.65 16.44
N LEU A 24 -5.06 1.79 15.19
CA LEU A 24 -5.11 0.69 14.24
C LEU A 24 -3.72 0.17 13.87
N VAL A 25 -2.76 1.07 13.66
CA VAL A 25 -1.38 0.68 13.36
C VAL A 25 -0.79 -0.11 14.53
N GLN A 26 -1.02 0.35 15.75
CA GLN A 26 -0.57 -0.35 16.95
C GLN A 26 -1.26 -1.70 17.11
N ALA A 27 -2.54 -1.81 16.77
CA ALA A 27 -3.29 -3.06 16.81
C ALA A 27 -2.76 -4.10 15.80
N ALA A 28 -2.11 -3.63 14.73
CA ALA A 28 -1.48 -4.50 13.75
C ALA A 28 -0.07 -4.95 14.18
N ASP A 29 0.32 -4.68 15.41
CA ASP A 29 1.63 -5.02 15.99
C ASP A 29 2.78 -4.35 15.23
N MET A 30 2.61 -3.07 14.91
CA MET A 30 3.61 -2.26 14.23
C MET A 30 4.09 -1.13 15.16
N GLU A 31 5.39 -0.88 15.14
CA GLU A 31 6.00 0.20 15.90
C GLU A 31 6.17 1.43 15.00
N ILE A 32 5.56 2.55 15.39
CA ILE A 32 5.65 3.80 14.63
C ILE A 32 6.94 4.52 15.00
N LYS A 33 7.86 4.65 14.05
CA LYS A 33 9.14 5.33 14.25
C LYS A 33 9.07 6.82 13.97
N GLU A 34 8.25 7.22 13.01
CA GLU A 34 8.08 8.62 12.63
C GLU A 34 6.71 8.83 12.03
N THR A 35 6.19 10.05 12.15
CA THR A 35 4.92 10.46 11.58
C THR A 35 5.14 11.64 10.64
N PHE A 36 4.73 11.49 9.40
CA PHE A 36 4.74 12.59 8.42
C PHE A 36 3.31 13.06 8.20
N THR A 37 3.12 14.36 8.20
CA THR A 37 1.80 14.95 7.98
C THR A 37 1.84 15.89 6.79
N GLN A 38 0.77 15.91 6.02
CA GLN A 38 0.60 16.87 4.95
C GLN A 38 -0.87 17.24 4.82
N ASN A 39 -1.16 18.54 4.91
CA ASN A 39 -2.49 19.05 4.58
C ASN A 39 -2.54 19.27 3.08
N LEU A 40 -3.48 18.58 2.42
CA LEU A 40 -3.63 18.63 0.97
C LEU A 40 -4.80 19.51 0.58
N LYS A 41 -4.58 20.42 -0.37
CA LYS A 41 -5.68 21.15 -1.02
C LYS A 41 -6.36 20.25 -2.05
N SER A 42 -5.59 19.34 -2.66
CA SER A 42 -6.08 18.35 -3.59
C SER A 42 -5.18 17.12 -3.56
N ILE A 43 -5.77 15.96 -3.87
CA ILE A 43 -5.03 14.69 -3.93
C ILE A 43 -4.30 14.59 -5.25
N THR A 44 -3.02 14.22 -5.21
CA THR A 44 -2.24 13.98 -6.42
C THR A 44 -2.57 12.61 -6.99
N LEU A 45 -2.95 12.55 -8.26
CA LEU A 45 -3.33 11.29 -8.91
C LEU A 45 -2.20 10.26 -8.94
N LYS A 46 -0.96 10.71 -9.03
CA LYS A 46 0.20 9.80 -9.14
C LYS A 46 0.68 9.27 -7.80
N THR A 47 0.68 10.08 -6.76
CA THR A 47 1.34 9.75 -5.50
C THR A 47 0.50 10.04 -4.26
N TYR A 48 -0.72 10.56 -4.40
CA TYR A 48 -1.60 11.00 -3.33
C TYR A 48 -1.07 12.25 -2.61
N ILE A 49 0.21 12.27 -2.23
CA ILE A 49 0.90 13.40 -1.59
C ILE A 49 1.82 14.10 -2.59
N GLY A 50 2.22 15.33 -2.28
CA GLY A 50 3.11 16.10 -3.15
C GLY A 50 4.52 15.50 -3.27
N ILE A 51 5.19 15.81 -4.38
CA ILE A 51 6.54 15.30 -4.66
C ILE A 51 7.55 15.74 -3.59
N GLY A 52 7.43 16.97 -3.10
CA GLY A 52 8.32 17.49 -2.04
C GLY A 52 8.21 16.64 -0.77
N LYS A 53 7.00 16.23 -0.39
CA LYS A 53 6.79 15.36 0.76
C LYS A 53 7.36 13.97 0.49
N CYS A 54 7.22 13.45 -0.72
CA CYS A 54 7.81 12.16 -1.09
C CYS A 54 9.33 12.19 -0.94
N GLU A 55 9.98 13.27 -1.36
CA GLU A 55 11.43 13.42 -1.22
C GLU A 55 11.86 13.50 0.24
N GLU A 56 11.11 14.22 1.06
CA GLU A 56 11.35 14.32 2.50
C GLU A 56 11.28 12.93 3.16
N ILE A 57 10.26 12.16 2.85
CA ILE A 57 10.07 10.81 3.37
C ILE A 57 11.19 9.88 2.86
N ARG A 58 11.53 9.99 1.59
CA ARG A 58 12.61 9.19 1.00
C ARG A 58 13.94 9.42 1.70
N THR A 59 14.28 10.67 2.00
CA THR A 59 15.51 11.03 2.72
C THR A 59 15.54 10.35 4.08
N TYR A 60 14.43 10.39 4.81
CA TYR A 60 14.32 9.70 6.09
C TYR A 60 14.53 8.20 5.95
N LEU A 61 13.89 7.59 4.94
CA LEU A 61 13.97 6.14 4.72
C LEU A 61 15.37 5.67 4.34
N GLN A 62 16.17 6.52 3.73
CA GLN A 62 17.57 6.19 3.39
C GLN A 62 18.47 6.14 4.64
N GLU A 63 18.10 6.85 5.68
CA GLU A 63 18.90 6.95 6.91
C GLU A 63 18.43 5.98 7.99
N GLN A 64 17.21 5.49 7.93
CA GLN A 64 16.58 4.65 8.94
C GLN A 64 16.12 3.32 8.35
N GLU A 65 16.22 2.27 9.14
CA GLU A 65 15.69 0.96 8.74
C GLU A 65 14.20 0.91 9.03
N ILE A 66 13.40 1.11 7.98
CA ILE A 66 11.95 1.08 8.04
C ILE A 66 11.44 -0.01 7.12
N GLU A 67 10.58 -0.87 7.63
CA GLU A 67 10.06 -2.01 6.89
C GLU A 67 8.87 -1.64 6.00
N ARG A 68 8.10 -0.62 6.37
CA ARG A 68 6.88 -0.28 5.68
C ARG A 68 6.46 1.16 5.91
N VAL A 69 5.81 1.74 4.92
CA VAL A 69 5.17 3.07 5.00
C VAL A 69 3.67 2.87 4.99
N VAL A 70 2.96 3.37 5.99
CA VAL A 70 1.51 3.17 6.13
C VAL A 70 0.79 4.51 5.97
N PHE A 71 -0.15 4.56 5.02
CA PHE A 71 -0.96 5.74 4.75
C PHE A 71 -2.32 5.63 5.43
N ASN A 72 -2.85 6.75 5.89
CA ASN A 72 -4.14 6.83 6.60
C ASN A 72 -5.36 6.84 5.67
N HIS A 73 -5.16 6.77 4.37
CA HIS A 73 -6.22 6.72 3.36
C HIS A 73 -5.98 5.57 2.39
N ASP A 74 -7.04 5.22 1.67
CA ASP A 74 -6.92 4.24 0.58
C ASP A 74 -6.19 4.87 -0.60
N LEU A 75 -5.32 4.10 -1.21
CA LEU A 75 -4.55 4.52 -2.37
C LEU A 75 -4.93 3.67 -3.57
N SER A 76 -4.89 4.28 -4.76
CA SER A 76 -5.08 3.54 -5.99
C SER A 76 -3.85 2.64 -6.26
N PRO A 77 -4.01 1.57 -7.05
CA PRO A 77 -2.86 0.74 -7.43
C PRO A 77 -1.73 1.53 -8.07
N LEU A 78 -2.06 2.55 -8.87
CA LEU A 78 -1.07 3.43 -9.49
C LEU A 78 -0.30 4.24 -8.43
N GLN A 79 -1.01 4.80 -7.47
CA GLN A 79 -0.40 5.58 -6.40
C GLN A 79 0.55 4.73 -5.56
N ILE A 80 0.13 3.53 -5.18
CA ILE A 80 0.96 2.61 -4.40
C ILE A 80 2.23 2.25 -5.17
N ARG A 81 2.09 1.89 -6.45
CA ARG A 81 3.23 1.53 -7.29
C ARG A 81 4.22 2.68 -7.41
N ASN A 82 3.73 3.88 -7.68
CA ASN A 82 4.59 5.05 -7.82
C ASN A 82 5.29 5.40 -6.51
N LEU A 83 4.57 5.32 -5.39
CA LEU A 83 5.14 5.56 -4.07
C LEU A 83 6.22 4.53 -3.71
N GLU A 84 5.97 3.25 -3.96
CA GLU A 84 6.96 2.21 -3.69
C GLU A 84 8.21 2.40 -4.55
N GLU A 85 8.04 2.83 -5.79
CA GLU A 85 9.15 3.12 -6.70
C GLU A 85 9.98 4.32 -6.22
N ILE A 86 9.33 5.39 -5.78
CA ILE A 86 10.00 6.59 -5.28
C ILE A 86 10.66 6.33 -3.92
N LEU A 87 9.94 5.71 -3.01
CA LEU A 87 10.38 5.53 -1.63
C LEU A 87 11.28 4.31 -1.43
N GLN A 88 11.28 3.37 -2.38
CA GLN A 88 12.04 2.12 -2.29
C GLN A 88 11.73 1.33 -1.02
N THR A 89 10.47 1.42 -0.55
CA THR A 89 9.98 0.77 0.66
C THR A 89 8.54 0.36 0.41
N PRO A 90 8.11 -0.84 0.87
CA PRO A 90 6.72 -1.25 0.72
C PRO A 90 5.75 -0.25 1.32
N VAL A 91 4.66 0.01 0.60
CA VAL A 91 3.61 0.95 1.00
C VAL A 91 2.33 0.20 1.29
N MET A 92 1.70 0.53 2.41
CA MET A 92 0.43 -0.05 2.83
C MET A 92 -0.60 1.07 2.97
N ASP A 93 -1.80 0.88 2.43
CA ASP A 93 -2.90 1.83 2.64
C ASP A 93 -3.80 1.36 3.79
N ARG A 94 -4.84 2.17 4.07
CA ARG A 94 -5.77 1.90 5.18
C ARG A 94 -6.46 0.54 5.05
N THR A 95 -6.94 0.19 3.87
CA THR A 95 -7.64 -1.08 3.65
C THR A 95 -6.71 -2.27 3.90
N GLU A 96 -5.48 -2.21 3.42
CA GLU A 96 -4.49 -3.26 3.68
C GLU A 96 -4.17 -3.41 5.16
N LEU A 97 -4.10 -2.29 5.87
CA LEU A 97 -3.88 -2.29 7.32
C LEU A 97 -5.02 -3.02 8.04
N ILE A 98 -6.26 -2.70 7.70
CA ILE A 98 -7.43 -3.33 8.30
C ILE A 98 -7.45 -4.82 8.01
N LEU A 99 -7.14 -5.22 6.77
CA LEU A 99 -7.04 -6.64 6.39
C LEU A 99 -5.95 -7.36 7.18
N ALA A 100 -4.82 -6.73 7.42
CA ALA A 100 -3.74 -7.30 8.21
C ALA A 100 -4.17 -7.55 9.67
N ILE A 101 -4.94 -6.62 10.26
CA ILE A 101 -5.48 -6.77 11.60
C ILE A 101 -6.46 -7.95 11.66
N PHE A 102 -7.38 -8.04 10.68
CA PHE A 102 -8.33 -9.15 10.62
C PHE A 102 -7.62 -10.48 10.44
N GLU A 103 -6.59 -10.53 9.61
CA GLU A 103 -5.81 -11.74 9.41
C GLU A 103 -5.20 -12.24 10.72
N SER A 104 -4.63 -11.33 11.52
CA SER A 104 -4.01 -11.67 12.80
C SER A 104 -5.02 -12.18 13.82
N ARG A 105 -6.30 -11.82 13.68
CA ARG A 105 -7.38 -12.20 14.59
C ARG A 105 -8.26 -13.33 14.10
N ALA A 106 -8.09 -13.76 12.84
CA ALA A 106 -8.90 -14.81 12.25
C ALA A 106 -8.52 -16.17 12.84
N VAL A 107 -9.50 -16.85 13.49
CA VAL A 107 -9.28 -18.15 14.12
C VAL A 107 -9.84 -19.31 13.31
N THR A 108 -10.83 -19.07 12.44
CA THR A 108 -11.43 -20.13 11.61
C THR A 108 -10.77 -20.14 10.23
N ARG A 109 -10.77 -21.35 9.61
CA ARG A 109 -10.28 -21.49 8.23
C ARG A 109 -11.10 -20.66 7.25
N THR A 110 -12.42 -20.63 7.42
CA THR A 110 -13.31 -19.85 6.55
C THR A 110 -12.99 -18.36 6.63
N ALA A 111 -12.82 -17.82 7.85
CA ALA A 111 -12.46 -16.43 8.04
C ALA A 111 -11.12 -16.10 7.41
N ARG A 112 -10.11 -16.96 7.57
CA ARG A 112 -8.79 -16.77 6.97
C ARG A 112 -8.85 -16.78 5.44
N LEU A 113 -9.64 -17.69 4.87
CA LEU A 113 -9.80 -17.75 3.42
C LEU A 113 -10.50 -16.52 2.87
N GLN A 114 -11.51 -16.00 3.56
CA GLN A 114 -12.20 -14.77 3.16
C GLN A 114 -11.26 -13.56 3.16
N ILE A 115 -10.41 -13.45 4.17
CA ILE A 115 -9.42 -12.38 4.28
C ILE A 115 -8.39 -12.52 3.18
N GLU A 116 -7.88 -13.72 2.94
CA GLU A 116 -6.93 -13.98 1.87
C GLU A 116 -7.50 -13.61 0.50
N CYS A 117 -8.77 -13.94 0.24
CA CYS A 117 -9.44 -13.53 -0.99
C CYS A 117 -9.51 -12.01 -1.13
N ALA A 118 -9.83 -11.29 -0.05
CA ALA A 118 -9.87 -9.83 -0.07
C ALA A 118 -8.49 -9.23 -0.36
N GLN A 119 -7.44 -9.80 0.24
CA GLN A 119 -6.06 -9.36 0.01
C GLN A 119 -5.64 -9.59 -1.44
N LEU A 120 -5.98 -10.75 -2.01
CA LEU A 120 -5.66 -11.08 -3.40
C LEU A 120 -6.43 -10.18 -4.38
N LYS A 121 -7.67 -9.86 -4.10
CA LYS A 121 -8.46 -8.94 -4.93
C LYS A 121 -7.84 -7.54 -4.94
N LYS A 122 -7.28 -7.11 -3.83
CA LYS A 122 -6.59 -5.82 -3.76
C LYS A 122 -5.25 -5.86 -4.51
N LEU A 123 -4.54 -6.97 -4.44
CA LEU A 123 -3.26 -7.15 -5.11
C LEU A 123 -3.39 -7.26 -6.64
N LEU A 124 -4.47 -7.87 -7.14
CA LEU A 124 -4.66 -8.13 -8.57
C LEU A 124 -4.55 -6.88 -9.46
N PRO A 125 -5.18 -5.72 -9.14
CA PRO A 125 -5.00 -4.51 -9.93
C PRO A 125 -3.56 -4.02 -10.01
N ARG A 126 -2.76 -4.24 -8.97
CA ARG A 126 -1.34 -3.89 -8.98
C ARG A 126 -0.56 -4.74 -9.98
N LEU A 127 -0.86 -6.04 -10.03
CA LEU A 127 -0.24 -6.97 -10.98
C LEU A 127 -0.59 -6.61 -12.41
N ILE A 128 -1.84 -6.25 -12.68
CA ILE A 128 -2.27 -5.79 -14.01
C ILE A 128 -1.48 -4.56 -14.43
N GLY A 129 -1.36 -3.56 -13.55
CA GLY A 129 -0.61 -2.34 -13.82
C GLY A 129 0.87 -2.62 -14.08
N ALA A 130 1.50 -3.45 -13.27
CA ALA A 130 2.91 -3.81 -13.42
C ALA A 130 3.15 -4.56 -14.73
N ASN A 131 2.31 -5.52 -15.05
CA ASN A 131 2.44 -6.30 -16.28
C ASN A 131 2.25 -5.44 -17.53
N THR A 132 1.30 -4.52 -17.49
CA THR A 132 1.08 -3.56 -18.60
C THR A 132 2.30 -2.68 -18.79
N GLN A 133 2.90 -2.21 -17.71
CA GLN A 133 4.10 -1.37 -17.76
C GLN A 133 5.29 -2.15 -18.33
N LEU A 134 5.49 -3.38 -17.90
CA LEU A 134 6.56 -4.23 -18.43
C LEU A 134 6.37 -4.51 -19.92
N GLY A 135 5.15 -4.78 -20.35
CA GLY A 135 4.82 -4.97 -21.76
C GLY A 135 5.14 -3.74 -22.59
N ARG A 136 4.85 -2.55 -22.09
CA ARG A 136 5.18 -1.29 -22.78
C ARG A 136 6.69 -1.04 -22.85
N GLN A 137 7.41 -1.33 -21.77
CA GLN A 137 8.86 -1.13 -21.73
C GLN A 137 9.60 -2.05 -22.67
N SER A 138 9.18 -3.31 -22.73
CA SER A 138 9.83 -4.31 -23.59
C SER A 138 9.48 -4.16 -25.05
N GLY A 139 8.34 -3.57 -25.38
CA GLY A 139 7.85 -3.41 -26.74
C GLY A 139 7.63 -4.74 -27.48
N SER A 140 7.59 -5.87 -26.76
CA SER A 140 7.48 -7.18 -27.36
C SER A 140 6.20 -7.89 -26.92
N GLY A 141 5.56 -8.60 -27.86
CA GLY A 141 4.37 -9.39 -27.58
C GLY A 141 4.61 -10.59 -26.67
N LYS A 142 5.85 -11.01 -26.50
CA LYS A 142 6.20 -12.13 -25.61
C LYS A 142 5.89 -11.83 -24.15
N ASN A 143 6.17 -10.62 -23.70
CA ASN A 143 5.91 -10.22 -22.31
C ASN A 143 4.42 -10.07 -22.02
N LYS A 144 3.63 -9.75 -23.03
CA LYS A 144 2.17 -9.68 -22.88
C LYS A 144 1.59 -11.05 -22.53
N GLY A 145 2.04 -12.10 -23.22
CA GLY A 145 1.60 -13.47 -22.93
C GLY A 145 1.96 -13.93 -21.51
N ALA A 146 3.15 -13.60 -21.05
CA ALA A 146 3.58 -13.91 -19.68
C ALA A 146 2.72 -13.19 -18.64
N GLY A 147 2.39 -11.91 -18.88
CA GLY A 147 1.52 -11.15 -17.99
C GLY A 147 0.10 -11.71 -17.91
N GLU A 148 -0.44 -12.13 -19.04
CA GLU A 148 -1.77 -12.75 -19.10
C GLU A 148 -1.81 -14.06 -18.32
N LYS A 149 -0.78 -14.89 -18.41
CA LYS A 149 -0.68 -16.13 -17.63
C LYS A 149 -0.63 -15.85 -16.14
N GLN A 150 0.12 -14.86 -15.73
CA GLN A 150 0.22 -14.49 -14.31
C GLN A 150 -1.14 -14.03 -13.77
N LEU A 151 -1.87 -13.21 -14.51
CA LEU A 151 -3.21 -12.76 -14.14
C LEU A 151 -4.17 -13.93 -14.02
N GLU A 152 -4.11 -14.88 -14.93
CA GLU A 152 -4.99 -16.05 -14.90
C GLU A 152 -4.72 -16.90 -13.66
N LEU A 153 -3.46 -17.13 -13.30
CA LEU A 153 -3.09 -17.86 -12.09
C LEU A 153 -3.59 -17.14 -10.83
N ASP A 154 -3.45 -15.85 -10.76
CA ASP A 154 -3.89 -15.04 -9.61
C ASP A 154 -5.41 -15.07 -9.47
N ARG A 155 -6.15 -15.03 -10.58
CA ARG A 155 -7.61 -15.16 -10.56
C ARG A 155 -8.06 -16.51 -10.04
N ARG A 156 -7.37 -17.59 -10.39
CA ARG A 156 -7.66 -18.93 -9.87
C ARG A 156 -7.46 -19.01 -8.37
N ARG A 157 -6.48 -18.32 -7.83
CA ARG A 157 -6.25 -18.26 -6.38
C ARG A 157 -7.37 -17.52 -5.66
N ILE A 158 -7.97 -16.52 -6.27
CA ILE A 158 -9.07 -15.75 -5.71
C ILE A 158 -10.38 -16.53 -5.74
N ASN A 159 -10.60 -17.29 -6.79
CA ASN A 159 -11.81 -18.09 -6.97
C ASN A 159 -11.67 -19.43 -6.26
#